data_21da33f2c9d69b7438bde711bb9f334e
#
_entry.id   21da33f2c9d69b7438bde711bb9f334e
#
_cell.length_a   1.000
_cell.length_b   1.000
_cell.length_c   1.000
_cell.angle_alpha   90.00
_cell.angle_beta   90.00
_cell.angle_gamma   90.00
#
_symmetry.space_group_name_H-M   'P 1'
#
loop_
_entity.id
_entity.type
_entity.pdbx_description
1 polymer ?
#
loop_
_entity_poly.entity_id
_entity_poly.type
_entity_poly.pdbx_seq_one_letter_code
_entity_poly.pdbx_strand_id
1 'polypeptide(L)'
;MLGMTSGADWLIAGLGNPEPKYDGTRHNAGFEALDYLAAQWHCDIAKAKWQGLYGTAQVGDHKVVLLKPLTYMNLSGQSIAPAANFYKIPADHFIVLCDDITQEPGHLRIRPHGSAGGHNGLKSIIASLGTENFSRIRIGIGAKPNPQYDLAAWVLGKLPPADRKAMTDRYPDIEDACKLLMDGNLQYAQNKFNH
;
A
#
# COMPACT_ATOMS: atom_id res chain seq x y z
N MET A 1 -31.53 -15.89 -14.68
CA MET A 1 -30.68 -15.65 -13.48
C MET A 1 -29.52 -14.76 -13.91
N LEU A 2 -29.62 -13.48 -13.63
CA LEU A 2 -28.51 -12.57 -13.86
C LEU A 2 -27.42 -12.90 -12.83
N GLY A 3 -26.30 -13.42 -13.31
CA GLY A 3 -25.16 -13.70 -12.46
C GLY A 3 -24.71 -12.43 -11.76
N MET A 4 -24.78 -12.42 -10.44
CA MET A 4 -24.19 -11.38 -9.62
C MET A 4 -22.69 -11.41 -9.88
N THR A 5 -22.22 -10.52 -10.75
CA THR A 5 -20.78 -10.26 -10.83
C THR A 5 -20.38 -9.76 -9.45
N SER A 6 -19.45 -10.46 -8.81
CA SER A 6 -18.88 -10.05 -7.53
C SER A 6 -18.04 -8.78 -7.77
N GLY A 7 -18.68 -7.64 -7.94
CA GLY A 7 -18.03 -6.35 -8.11
C GLY A 7 -17.25 -5.98 -6.86
N ALA A 8 -16.19 -5.20 -7.02
CA ALA A 8 -15.49 -4.55 -5.91
C ALA A 8 -15.41 -3.06 -6.21
N ASP A 9 -15.45 -2.24 -5.14
CA ASP A 9 -15.51 -0.79 -5.26
C ASP A 9 -14.14 -0.15 -5.10
N TRP A 10 -13.28 -0.78 -4.30
CA TRP A 10 -11.96 -0.26 -3.94
C TRP A 10 -10.90 -1.34 -4.06
N LEU A 11 -9.69 -0.90 -4.39
CA LEU A 11 -8.50 -1.72 -4.37
C LEU A 11 -7.48 -1.09 -3.42
N ILE A 12 -7.03 -1.88 -2.44
CA ILE A 12 -5.93 -1.47 -1.56
C ILE A 12 -4.76 -2.42 -1.83
N ALA A 13 -3.65 -1.85 -2.27
CA ALA A 13 -2.43 -2.59 -2.54
C ALA A 13 -1.34 -2.25 -1.52
N GLY A 14 -0.69 -3.25 -0.96
CA GLY A 14 0.51 -3.07 -0.16
C GLY A 14 1.73 -3.47 -0.96
N LEU A 15 2.75 -2.60 -1.02
CA LEU A 15 3.94 -2.83 -1.82
C LEU A 15 5.07 -3.45 -1.01
N GLY A 16 5.84 -4.32 -1.67
CA GLY A 16 6.98 -4.99 -1.08
C GLY A 16 7.64 -5.95 -2.07
N ASN A 17 8.62 -6.69 -1.60
CA ASN A 17 9.30 -7.75 -2.33
C ASN A 17 8.91 -9.12 -1.74
N PRO A 18 8.66 -10.15 -2.57
CA PRO A 18 7.96 -11.35 -2.14
C PRO A 18 8.79 -12.39 -1.39
N GLU A 19 10.10 -12.37 -1.51
CA GLU A 19 10.94 -13.42 -0.92
C GLU A 19 11.08 -13.27 0.59
N PRO A 20 11.16 -14.38 1.36
CA PRO A 20 11.27 -14.33 2.82
C PRO A 20 12.46 -13.51 3.35
N LYS A 21 13.55 -13.40 2.58
CA LYS A 21 14.70 -12.57 2.94
C LYS A 21 14.37 -11.08 3.08
N TYR A 22 13.26 -10.64 2.48
CA TYR A 22 12.80 -9.24 2.55
C TYR A 22 11.79 -9.00 3.68
N ASP A 23 11.39 -10.03 4.41
CA ASP A 23 10.48 -9.88 5.54
C ASP A 23 11.10 -8.95 6.59
N GLY A 24 10.30 -7.99 7.07
CA GLY A 24 10.76 -7.03 8.07
C GLY A 24 11.69 -5.94 7.53
N THR A 25 11.94 -5.90 6.23
CA THR A 25 12.73 -4.81 5.63
C THR A 25 11.89 -3.53 5.52
N ARG A 26 12.58 -2.38 5.44
CA ARG A 26 11.93 -1.07 5.27
C ARG A 26 11.02 -1.03 4.05
N HIS A 27 11.47 -1.62 2.94
CA HIS A 27 10.73 -1.62 1.68
C HIS A 27 9.45 -2.46 1.73
N ASN A 28 9.32 -3.36 2.70
CA ASN A 28 8.13 -4.19 2.88
C ASN A 28 7.11 -3.60 3.87
N ALA A 29 7.26 -2.34 4.27
CA ALA A 29 6.29 -1.70 5.16
C ALA A 29 4.86 -1.74 4.61
N GLY A 30 4.70 -1.59 3.29
CA GLY A 30 3.38 -1.70 2.64
C GLY A 30 2.78 -3.10 2.76
N PHE A 31 3.58 -4.15 2.58
CA PHE A 31 3.13 -5.54 2.78
C PHE A 31 2.62 -5.76 4.21
N GLU A 32 3.39 -5.30 5.20
CA GLU A 32 3.03 -5.47 6.60
C GLU A 32 1.75 -4.73 6.97
N ALA A 33 1.61 -3.49 6.50
CA ALA A 33 0.39 -2.72 6.74
C ALA A 33 -0.82 -3.38 6.10
N LEU A 34 -0.68 -3.93 4.89
CA LEU A 34 -1.75 -4.66 4.23
C LEU A 34 -2.13 -5.93 5.00
N ASP A 35 -1.16 -6.67 5.50
CA ASP A 35 -1.41 -7.86 6.32
C ASP A 35 -2.17 -7.49 7.61
N TYR A 36 -1.86 -6.35 8.20
CA TYR A 36 -2.62 -5.83 9.34
C TYR A 36 -4.08 -5.55 8.98
N LEU A 37 -4.32 -4.86 7.86
CA LEU A 37 -5.71 -4.62 7.39
C LEU A 37 -6.46 -5.92 7.16
N ALA A 38 -5.82 -6.89 6.51
CA ALA A 38 -6.41 -8.19 6.24
C ALA A 38 -6.84 -8.89 7.53
N ALA A 39 -6.00 -8.87 8.57
CA ALA A 39 -6.31 -9.44 9.86
C ALA A 39 -7.51 -8.73 10.53
N GLN A 40 -7.54 -7.39 10.48
CA GLN A 40 -8.64 -6.62 11.06
C GLN A 40 -9.96 -6.84 10.34
N TRP A 41 -9.92 -7.03 9.03
CA TRP A 41 -11.11 -7.20 8.19
C TRP A 41 -11.46 -8.66 7.91
N HIS A 42 -10.84 -9.58 8.63
CA HIS A 42 -11.06 -11.03 8.51
C HIS A 42 -10.94 -11.52 7.06
N CYS A 43 -9.91 -11.08 6.37
CA CYS A 43 -9.64 -11.38 4.97
C CYS A 43 -8.34 -12.15 4.85
N ASP A 44 -8.38 -13.30 4.18
CA ASP A 44 -7.17 -14.03 3.81
C ASP A 44 -6.68 -13.54 2.44
N ILE A 45 -5.46 -13.02 2.40
CA ILE A 45 -4.78 -12.66 1.15
C ILE A 45 -4.06 -13.91 0.64
N ALA A 46 -4.83 -14.87 0.13
CA ALA A 46 -4.33 -16.23 -0.17
C ALA A 46 -4.56 -16.68 -1.61
N LYS A 47 -5.41 -15.99 -2.38
CA LYS A 47 -5.68 -16.37 -3.77
C LYS A 47 -4.60 -15.82 -4.68
N ALA A 48 -4.02 -16.67 -5.52
CA ALA A 48 -2.97 -16.30 -6.45
C ALA A 48 -3.55 -15.90 -7.81
N LYS A 49 -3.36 -14.65 -8.23
CA LYS A 49 -3.72 -14.11 -9.53
C LYS A 49 -2.99 -12.80 -9.79
N TRP A 50 -2.88 -12.40 -11.04
CA TRP A 50 -2.24 -11.14 -11.46
C TRP A 50 -0.81 -10.98 -10.89
N GLN A 51 -0.04 -12.06 -10.90
CA GLN A 51 1.30 -12.07 -10.31
C GLN A 51 1.31 -11.54 -8.86
N GLY A 52 0.27 -11.88 -8.10
CA GLY A 52 0.10 -11.42 -6.72
C GLY A 52 -0.75 -12.36 -5.90
N LEU A 53 -0.92 -12.02 -4.64
CA LEU A 53 -1.87 -12.64 -3.73
C LEU A 53 -2.97 -11.62 -3.41
N TYR A 54 -4.21 -12.08 -3.37
CA TYR A 54 -5.33 -11.21 -3.07
C TYR A 54 -6.41 -11.89 -2.23
N GLY A 55 -7.24 -11.08 -1.65
CA GLY A 55 -8.48 -11.45 -1.00
C GLY A 55 -9.47 -10.32 -1.10
N THR A 56 -10.72 -10.58 -0.76
CA THR A 56 -11.78 -9.57 -0.73
C THR A 56 -12.40 -9.46 0.65
N ALA A 57 -12.76 -8.25 1.04
CA ALA A 57 -13.40 -7.98 2.33
C ALA A 57 -14.56 -7.01 2.15
N GLN A 58 -15.56 -7.12 3.02
CA GLN A 58 -16.60 -6.12 3.14
C GLN A 58 -16.21 -5.19 4.29
N VAL A 59 -16.05 -3.89 4.00
CA VAL A 59 -15.67 -2.87 4.96
C VAL A 59 -16.72 -1.76 4.92
N GLY A 60 -17.60 -1.71 5.91
CA GLY A 60 -18.78 -0.85 5.84
C GLY A 60 -19.61 -1.19 4.60
N ASP A 61 -19.91 -0.18 3.80
CA ASP A 61 -20.66 -0.34 2.55
C ASP A 61 -19.77 -0.67 1.34
N HIS A 62 -18.45 -0.82 1.56
CA HIS A 62 -17.49 -1.02 0.48
C HIS A 62 -17.04 -2.46 0.37
N LYS A 63 -16.98 -2.98 -0.86
CA LYS A 63 -16.30 -4.23 -1.16
C LYS A 63 -14.90 -3.93 -1.65
N VAL A 64 -13.91 -4.43 -0.92
CA VAL A 64 -12.51 -4.07 -1.09
C VAL A 64 -11.69 -5.28 -1.53
N VAL A 65 -10.89 -5.10 -2.57
CA VAL A 65 -9.83 -6.05 -2.95
C VAL A 65 -8.55 -5.65 -2.22
N LEU A 66 -7.99 -6.56 -1.44
CA LEU A 66 -6.66 -6.42 -0.86
C LEU A 66 -5.68 -7.18 -1.73
N LEU A 67 -4.68 -6.50 -2.27
CA LEU A 67 -3.72 -7.07 -3.22
C LEU A 67 -2.29 -6.85 -2.74
N LYS A 68 -1.56 -7.96 -2.69
CA LYS A 68 -0.12 -7.98 -2.43
C LYS A 68 0.57 -8.39 -3.72
N PRO A 69 1.16 -7.45 -4.49
CA PRO A 69 1.94 -7.80 -5.67
C PRO A 69 3.11 -8.69 -5.29
N LEU A 70 3.28 -9.82 -5.98
CA LEU A 70 4.44 -10.71 -5.82
C LEU A 70 5.46 -10.52 -6.95
N THR A 71 5.31 -9.49 -7.74
CA THR A 71 6.36 -8.96 -8.60
C THR A 71 7.46 -8.38 -7.71
N TYR A 72 8.63 -8.14 -8.25
CA TYR A 72 9.56 -7.26 -7.53
C TYR A 72 9.01 -5.84 -7.50
N MET A 73 9.48 -5.03 -6.55
CA MET A 73 8.96 -3.68 -6.30
C MET A 73 8.83 -2.84 -7.57
N ASN A 74 9.83 -2.85 -8.44
CA ASN A 74 9.85 -2.09 -9.68
C ASN A 74 8.86 -2.58 -10.75
N LEU A 75 8.15 -3.66 -10.51
CA LEU A 75 7.15 -4.24 -11.40
C LEU A 75 5.74 -4.27 -10.77
N SER A 76 5.52 -3.55 -9.67
CA SER A 76 4.26 -3.57 -8.93
C SER A 76 3.04 -3.27 -9.79
N GLY A 77 3.17 -2.38 -10.78
CA GLY A 77 2.09 -2.04 -11.70
C GLY A 77 1.62 -3.20 -12.58
N GLN A 78 2.48 -4.18 -12.85
CA GLN A 78 2.10 -5.37 -13.62
C GLN A 78 1.12 -6.28 -12.89
N SER A 79 1.05 -6.17 -11.56
CA SER A 79 0.04 -6.86 -10.76
C SER A 79 -1.22 -6.01 -10.57
N ILE A 80 -1.06 -4.74 -10.28
CA ILE A 80 -2.18 -3.86 -9.93
C ILE A 80 -3.06 -3.56 -11.13
N ALA A 81 -2.49 -3.26 -12.31
CA ALA A 81 -3.26 -2.89 -13.48
C ALA A 81 -4.24 -3.98 -13.94
N PRO A 82 -3.84 -5.25 -14.11
CA PRO A 82 -4.80 -6.28 -14.49
C PRO A 82 -5.84 -6.59 -13.42
N ALA A 83 -5.50 -6.47 -12.13
CA ALA A 83 -6.47 -6.64 -11.04
C ALA A 83 -7.54 -5.56 -11.08
N ALA A 84 -7.13 -4.30 -11.24
CA ALA A 84 -8.04 -3.18 -11.37
C ALA A 84 -8.95 -3.31 -12.60
N ASN A 85 -8.40 -3.74 -13.71
CA ASN A 85 -9.16 -3.95 -14.95
C ASN A 85 -10.19 -5.06 -14.81
N PHE A 86 -9.84 -6.15 -14.12
CA PHE A 86 -10.75 -7.26 -13.87
C PHE A 86 -11.99 -6.81 -13.08
N TYR A 87 -11.81 -6.02 -12.03
CA TYR A 87 -12.91 -5.52 -11.20
C TYR A 87 -13.49 -4.19 -11.71
N LYS A 88 -12.92 -3.61 -12.76
CA LYS A 88 -13.31 -2.28 -13.31
C LYS A 88 -13.26 -1.19 -12.26
N ILE A 89 -12.21 -1.21 -11.42
CA ILE A 89 -12.00 -0.20 -10.39
C ILE A 89 -11.20 0.95 -10.97
N PRO A 90 -11.71 2.20 -10.94
CA PRO A 90 -10.98 3.35 -11.43
C PRO A 90 -9.81 3.72 -10.49
N ALA A 91 -8.80 4.40 -11.03
CA ALA A 91 -7.59 4.75 -10.27
C ALA A 91 -7.88 5.58 -9.01
N ASP A 92 -8.87 6.46 -9.03
CA ASP A 92 -9.26 7.26 -7.86
C ASP A 92 -9.94 6.43 -6.74
N HIS A 93 -10.17 5.15 -6.97
CA HIS A 93 -10.61 4.17 -5.98
C HIS A 93 -9.49 3.20 -5.58
N PHE A 94 -8.23 3.61 -5.72
CA PHE A 94 -7.08 2.87 -5.22
C PHE A 94 -6.53 3.54 -3.98
N ILE A 95 -6.03 2.71 -3.06
CA ILE A 95 -5.17 3.14 -1.96
C ILE A 95 -3.92 2.28 -2.01
N VAL A 96 -2.76 2.90 -2.18
CA VAL A 96 -1.47 2.21 -2.22
C VAL A 96 -0.71 2.48 -0.94
N LEU A 97 -0.34 1.42 -0.23
CA LEU A 97 0.47 1.48 0.98
C LEU A 97 1.93 1.25 0.60
N CYS A 98 2.79 2.20 0.90
CA CYS A 98 4.21 2.13 0.54
C CYS A 98 5.11 2.81 1.58
N ASP A 99 6.37 2.41 1.61
CA ASP A 99 7.40 3.02 2.44
C ASP A 99 7.78 4.42 1.92
N ASP A 100 8.28 5.26 2.83
CA ASP A 100 8.72 6.62 2.51
C ASP A 100 10.00 6.97 3.28
N ILE A 101 11.08 7.20 2.55
CA ILE A 101 12.38 7.59 3.12
C ILE A 101 12.42 9.05 3.59
N THR A 102 11.44 9.85 3.23
CA THR A 102 11.37 11.27 3.61
C THR A 102 10.63 11.51 4.92
N GLN A 103 10.05 10.46 5.49
CA GLN A 103 9.32 10.50 6.77
C GLN A 103 10.03 9.63 7.81
N GLU A 104 10.09 10.12 9.04
CA GLU A 104 10.60 9.31 10.16
C GLU A 104 9.66 8.15 10.49
N PRO A 105 10.19 7.04 11.06
CA PRO A 105 9.34 5.96 11.55
C PRO A 105 8.28 6.47 12.52
N GLY A 106 7.04 6.02 12.33
CA GLY A 106 5.90 6.50 13.10
C GLY A 106 5.17 7.69 12.48
N HIS A 107 5.66 8.22 11.35
CA HIS A 107 4.97 9.28 10.60
C HIS A 107 4.26 8.71 9.39
N LEU A 108 3.10 9.25 9.07
CA LEU A 108 2.29 8.90 7.91
C LEU A 108 2.07 10.12 7.03
N ARG A 109 1.92 9.88 5.73
CA ARG A 109 1.52 10.91 4.79
C ARG A 109 0.51 10.36 3.80
N ILE A 110 -0.71 10.90 3.85
CA ILE A 110 -1.80 10.58 2.92
C ILE A 110 -1.76 11.60 1.79
N ARG A 111 -1.72 11.11 0.54
CA ARG A 111 -1.75 11.92 -0.67
C ARG A 111 -2.78 11.35 -1.64
N PRO A 112 -3.72 12.16 -2.17
CA PRO A 112 -4.74 11.67 -3.11
C PRO A 112 -4.22 11.51 -4.54
N HIS A 113 -3.07 12.10 -4.84
CA HIS A 113 -2.39 12.05 -6.13
C HIS A 113 -0.94 12.51 -5.96
N GLY A 114 -0.14 12.40 -7.00
CA GLY A 114 1.20 12.95 -7.03
C GLY A 114 2.22 12.03 -7.71
N SER A 115 3.43 12.56 -7.88
CA SER A 115 4.54 11.83 -8.47
C SER A 115 5.01 10.66 -7.60
N ALA A 116 5.83 9.81 -8.17
CA ALA A 116 6.42 8.67 -7.45
C ALA A 116 7.42 9.10 -6.35
N GLY A 117 7.99 10.30 -6.44
CA GLY A 117 8.98 10.78 -5.48
C GLY A 117 10.21 9.88 -5.36
N GLY A 118 10.61 9.22 -6.45
CA GLY A 118 11.73 8.28 -6.46
C GLY A 118 11.39 6.84 -6.07
N HIS A 119 10.18 6.56 -5.62
CA HIS A 119 9.76 5.22 -5.23
C HIS A 119 9.48 4.34 -6.46
N ASN A 120 10.25 3.26 -6.65
CA ASN A 120 10.18 2.42 -7.85
C ASN A 120 8.83 1.71 -8.03
N GLY A 121 8.19 1.32 -6.94
CA GLY A 121 6.86 0.72 -6.99
C GLY A 121 5.81 1.69 -7.50
N LEU A 122 5.81 2.93 -7.00
CA LEU A 122 4.91 3.98 -7.48
C LEU A 122 5.18 4.35 -8.93
N LYS A 123 6.45 4.39 -9.36
CA LYS A 123 6.80 4.61 -10.78
C LYS A 123 6.17 3.55 -11.68
N SER A 124 6.26 2.29 -11.28
CA SER A 124 5.68 1.17 -12.02
C SER A 124 4.16 1.29 -12.13
N ILE A 125 3.49 1.63 -11.04
CA ILE A 125 2.04 1.79 -11.01
C ILE A 125 1.61 2.94 -11.93
N ILE A 126 2.25 4.09 -11.82
CA ILE A 126 1.96 5.25 -12.67
C ILE A 126 2.15 4.91 -14.14
N ALA A 127 3.24 4.23 -14.49
CA ALA A 127 3.49 3.81 -15.87
C ALA A 127 2.42 2.83 -16.39
N SER A 128 1.99 1.88 -15.55
CA SER A 128 1.00 0.88 -15.94
C SER A 128 -0.42 1.43 -16.03
N LEU A 129 -0.79 2.38 -15.17
CA LEU A 129 -2.12 2.99 -15.17
C LEU A 129 -2.22 4.20 -16.08
N GLY A 130 -1.10 4.85 -16.42
CA GLY A 130 -1.08 6.09 -17.19
C GLY A 130 -1.60 7.31 -16.43
N THR A 131 -1.61 7.26 -15.10
CA THR A 131 -2.10 8.36 -14.24
C THR A 131 -1.41 8.35 -12.89
N GLU A 132 -1.28 9.54 -12.30
CA GLU A 132 -0.85 9.74 -10.91
C GLU A 132 -2.04 9.88 -9.94
N ASN A 133 -3.26 9.78 -10.43
CA ASN A 133 -4.50 10.11 -9.73
C ASN A 133 -5.02 8.91 -8.93
N PHE A 134 -4.26 8.50 -7.94
CA PHE A 134 -4.67 7.49 -6.95
C PHE A 134 -4.12 7.85 -5.58
N SER A 135 -4.89 7.51 -4.54
CA SER A 135 -4.46 7.75 -3.16
C SER A 135 -3.31 6.83 -2.77
N ARG A 136 -2.39 7.37 -1.98
CA ARG A 136 -1.33 6.60 -1.35
C ARG A 136 -1.18 7.01 0.11
N ILE A 137 -0.90 6.03 0.94
CA ILE A 137 -0.51 6.26 2.33
C ILE A 137 0.98 5.91 2.40
N ARG A 138 1.79 6.93 2.60
CA ARG A 138 3.23 6.80 2.73
C ARG A 138 3.59 6.55 4.18
N ILE A 139 4.33 5.47 4.42
CA ILE A 139 4.70 4.98 5.74
C ILE A 139 6.16 5.31 5.98
N GLY A 140 6.45 6.17 6.94
CA GLY A 140 7.81 6.61 7.23
C GLY A 140 8.72 5.46 7.66
N ILE A 141 9.90 5.41 7.07
CA ILE A 141 10.95 4.43 7.37
C ILE A 141 12.30 5.09 7.70
N GLY A 142 12.35 6.41 7.63
CA GLY A 142 13.57 7.19 7.88
C GLY A 142 14.49 7.32 6.68
N ALA A 143 15.27 8.39 6.70
CA ALA A 143 16.28 8.67 5.69
C ALA A 143 17.53 7.81 5.90
N LYS A 144 18.24 7.51 4.81
CA LYS A 144 19.56 6.87 4.90
C LYS A 144 20.52 7.72 5.72
N PRO A 145 21.52 7.11 6.40
CA PRO A 145 22.33 7.80 7.42
C PRO A 145 23.26 8.90 6.82
N ASN A 146 23.60 8.79 5.54
CA ASN A 146 24.41 9.78 4.84
C ASN A 146 24.17 9.70 3.33
N PRO A 147 24.53 10.74 2.54
CA PRO A 147 24.28 10.75 1.10
C PRO A 147 25.00 9.65 0.32
N GLN A 148 26.10 9.12 0.83
CA GLN A 148 26.89 8.06 0.18
C GLN A 148 26.33 6.67 0.42
N TYR A 149 25.44 6.51 1.40
CA TYR A 149 24.82 5.21 1.67
C TYR A 149 23.95 4.79 0.47
N ASP A 150 24.10 3.55 0.02
CA ASP A 150 23.30 3.03 -1.10
C ASP A 150 21.81 2.97 -0.71
N LEU A 151 20.98 3.62 -1.51
CA LEU A 151 19.53 3.67 -1.25
C LEU A 151 18.90 2.28 -1.29
N ALA A 152 19.29 1.45 -2.26
CA ALA A 152 18.77 0.08 -2.36
C ALA A 152 19.12 -0.73 -1.09
N ALA A 153 20.36 -0.63 -0.62
CA ALA A 153 20.77 -1.29 0.63
C ALA A 153 19.98 -0.76 1.83
N TRP A 154 19.69 0.53 1.88
CA TRP A 154 18.91 1.13 2.96
C TRP A 154 17.49 0.57 3.04
N VAL A 155 16.75 0.61 1.93
CA VAL A 155 15.36 0.15 1.93
C VAL A 155 15.22 -1.37 2.07
N LEU A 156 16.25 -2.13 1.69
CA LEU A 156 16.30 -3.57 1.88
C LEU A 156 16.85 -3.98 3.24
N GLY A 157 17.26 -3.03 4.07
CA GLY A 157 17.67 -3.26 5.45
C GLY A 157 16.47 -3.34 6.39
N LYS A 158 16.68 -3.99 7.54
CA LYS A 158 15.66 -4.11 8.56
C LYS A 158 15.62 -2.88 9.46
N LEU A 159 14.42 -2.53 9.92
CA LEU A 159 14.24 -1.48 10.91
C LEU A 159 14.80 -1.92 12.28
N PRO A 160 15.50 -1.03 12.99
CA PRO A 160 15.80 -1.24 14.40
C PRO A 160 14.52 -1.44 15.21
N PRO A 161 14.57 -2.16 16.35
CA PRO A 161 13.36 -2.46 17.14
C PRO A 161 12.52 -1.24 17.54
N ALA A 162 13.14 -0.13 17.93
CA ALA A 162 12.44 1.09 18.30
C ALA A 162 11.73 1.73 17.12
N ASP A 163 12.39 1.79 15.96
CA ASP A 163 11.81 2.33 14.74
C ASP A 163 10.67 1.44 14.23
N ARG A 164 10.87 0.13 14.31
CA ARG A 164 9.83 -0.84 13.96
C ARG A 164 8.59 -0.66 14.83
N LYS A 165 8.76 -0.50 16.13
CA LYS A 165 7.64 -0.27 17.05
C LYS A 165 6.91 1.03 16.70
N ALA A 166 7.63 2.12 16.47
CA ALA A 166 7.06 3.39 16.09
C ALA A 166 6.22 3.28 14.80
N MET A 167 6.70 2.51 13.81
CA MET A 167 5.99 2.26 12.56
C MET A 167 4.73 1.39 12.79
N THR A 168 4.88 0.27 13.48
CA THR A 168 3.76 -0.67 13.67
C THR A 168 2.67 -0.11 14.57
N ASP A 169 3.00 0.78 15.50
CA ASP A 169 2.02 1.49 16.33
C ASP A 169 1.06 2.36 15.50
N ARG A 170 1.40 2.70 14.25
CA ARG A 170 0.56 3.47 13.33
C ARG A 170 -0.37 2.63 12.46
N TYR A 171 -0.27 1.31 12.48
CA TYR A 171 -1.12 0.46 11.64
C TYR A 171 -2.63 0.63 11.92
N PRO A 172 -3.09 0.77 13.18
CA PRO A 172 -4.49 1.12 13.43
C PRO A 172 -4.94 2.43 12.79
N ASP A 173 -4.05 3.42 12.74
CA ASP A 173 -4.31 4.70 12.08
C ASP A 173 -4.41 4.54 10.56
N ILE A 174 -3.61 3.65 9.97
CA ILE A 174 -3.70 3.32 8.54
C ILE A 174 -5.06 2.70 8.22
N GLU A 175 -5.55 1.81 9.07
CA GLU A 175 -6.89 1.22 8.91
C GLU A 175 -7.96 2.31 8.93
N ASP A 176 -7.94 3.18 9.91
CA ASP A 176 -8.89 4.28 10.03
C ASP A 176 -8.80 5.24 8.83
N ALA A 177 -7.58 5.55 8.38
CA ALA A 177 -7.36 6.38 7.20
C ALA A 177 -7.95 5.75 5.94
N CYS A 178 -7.78 4.45 5.73
CA CYS A 178 -8.37 3.75 4.59
C CYS A 178 -9.90 3.85 4.61
N LYS A 179 -10.53 3.65 5.76
CA LYS A 179 -11.99 3.78 5.90
C LYS A 179 -12.45 5.20 5.57
N LEU A 180 -11.76 6.20 6.08
CA LEU A 180 -12.08 7.60 5.81
C LEU A 180 -11.93 7.95 4.32
N LEU A 181 -10.88 7.47 3.67
CA LEU A 181 -10.67 7.68 2.23
C LEU A 181 -11.79 7.04 1.40
N MET A 182 -12.18 5.82 1.73
CA MET A 182 -13.26 5.13 1.03
C MET A 182 -14.62 5.83 1.23
N ASP A 183 -14.82 6.48 2.37
CA ASP A 183 -16.03 7.24 2.67
C ASP A 183 -16.01 8.69 2.14
N GLY A 184 -14.95 9.08 1.42
CA GLY A 184 -14.83 10.42 0.83
C GLY A 184 -14.34 11.51 1.80
N ASN A 185 -13.78 11.14 2.95
CA ASN A 185 -13.35 12.06 4.01
C ASN A 185 -11.83 12.31 3.97
N LEU A 186 -11.30 12.60 2.79
CA LEU A 186 -9.87 12.81 2.57
C LEU A 186 -9.27 13.88 3.50
N GLN A 187 -9.89 15.06 3.54
CA GLN A 187 -9.34 16.17 4.32
C GLN A 187 -9.32 15.85 5.82
N TYR A 188 -10.33 15.20 6.32
CA TYR A 188 -10.36 14.77 7.72
C TYR A 188 -9.24 13.74 8.00
N ALA A 189 -9.04 12.78 7.10
CA ALA A 189 -7.97 11.79 7.24
C ALA A 189 -6.59 12.45 7.24
N GLN A 190 -6.34 13.39 6.33
CA GLN A 190 -5.08 14.14 6.27
C GLN A 190 -4.84 14.95 7.54
N ASN A 191 -5.84 15.67 8.02
CA ASN A 191 -5.72 16.48 9.23
C ASN A 191 -5.43 15.64 10.47
N LYS A 192 -6.01 14.44 10.53
CA LYS A 192 -5.88 13.57 11.69
C LYS A 192 -4.58 12.75 11.68
N PHE A 193 -4.12 12.30 10.52
CA PHE A 193 -3.07 11.28 10.43
C PHE A 193 -1.78 11.73 9.75
N ASN A 194 -1.74 12.86 9.04
CA ASN A 194 -0.51 13.37 8.40
C ASN A 194 0.47 13.95 9.44
N HIS A 195 1.04 13.06 10.21
CA HIS A 195 2.10 13.42 11.16
C HIS A 195 2.94 12.19 11.54
#